data_2dc16d3784b1f6eebf17b389e20eeb42
#
_entry.id   2dc16d3784b1f6eebf17b389e20eeb42
#
_cell.length_a   1.000
_cell.length_b   1.000
_cell.length_c   1.000
_cell.angle_alpha   90.00
_cell.angle_beta   90.00
_cell.angle_gamma   90.00
#
_symmetry.space_group_name_H-M   'P 1'
#
loop_
_entity.id
_entity.type
_entity.pdbx_description
1 polymer ?
#
loop_
_entity_poly.entity_id
_entity_poly.type
_entity_poly.pdbx_seq_one_letter_code
_entity_poly.pdbx_strand_id
1 'polypeptide(L)'
;MNMQFLTTSRLIAAASFASLGLAFTADLDVSSVKDLTSLQALAAKLAHEPYSAPQKPLDPFFDQLKYDGHRQIRFKEDAAHYGEMGNTFRVEFFHPGWTAKKTVGMYDLAGGAATPIKYDEKLFDWGQLKVPEGTKYPDGFAGFRVLAPDSFLNRRFEFLVFMGASYFRSVTTELGYGLSARGLSVNTIGGEPEEFPDFTHFWFEKPEPGARFFKCLALLNGPSVVGAYSFEAMPGKTTEMFVKGMIWLRKPVKSLGISPFSSMFWFGENSHPKPYDFRPEVHDSDALQIELADGTHIWRPLDNTPGQLRLSLFEAVNMKGFGLAERDRDFKNFEDLEANYHRRPAVWVEPLTGFEAGNVTLVEIPTGEETWDNIVAFYQPAIMPTADKPLSFSYRLQWLDQHEPGKLAKVLHTRRGFVMKSDDHEYVIDFSKGEAQGEKPADWLPEVALKIATGDAKILDQRVMKNKETGGWRAFFKLDVPEKTNLLEMNCELKDKDKVISERWMYQWRR
;
A
#
# COMPACT_ATOMS: atom_id res chain seq x y z
N MET A 1 -22.52 15.80 -38.75
CA MET A 1 -21.34 16.54 -39.27
C MET A 1 -20.12 15.75 -38.83
N ASN A 2 -19.55 14.97 -39.76
CA ASN A 2 -18.48 14.01 -39.54
C ASN A 2 -17.15 14.73 -39.29
N MET A 3 -16.45 14.36 -38.24
CA MET A 3 -15.03 14.68 -38.08
C MET A 3 -14.22 13.38 -37.95
N GLN A 4 -13.51 13.09 -39.04
CA GLN A 4 -12.57 11.98 -39.17
C GLN A 4 -11.32 12.24 -38.34
N PHE A 5 -10.92 11.28 -37.53
CA PHE A 5 -9.59 11.24 -36.92
C PHE A 5 -8.59 10.60 -37.89
N LEU A 6 -7.60 11.38 -38.29
CA LEU A 6 -6.46 10.94 -39.08
C LEU A 6 -5.47 10.17 -38.19
N THR A 7 -5.32 8.90 -38.48
CA THR A 7 -4.24 8.05 -37.97
C THR A 7 -2.99 8.24 -38.80
N THR A 8 -1.93 8.80 -38.25
CA THR A 8 -0.59 8.78 -38.84
C THR A 8 0.25 7.68 -38.21
N SER A 9 0.26 6.52 -38.85
CA SER A 9 1.20 5.44 -38.62
C SER A 9 2.58 5.85 -39.20
N ARG A 10 3.59 6.03 -38.37
CA ARG A 10 4.98 6.03 -38.80
C ARG A 10 5.60 4.66 -38.49
N LEU A 11 5.79 3.87 -39.53
CA LEU A 11 6.69 2.71 -39.54
C LEU A 11 8.12 3.20 -39.33
N ILE A 12 8.74 2.79 -38.23
CA ILE A 12 10.19 2.81 -38.07
C ILE A 12 10.68 1.39 -38.29
N ALA A 13 11.43 1.19 -39.36
CA ALA A 13 12.13 -0.06 -39.65
C ALA A 13 13.23 -0.26 -38.60
N ALA A 14 13.11 -1.25 -37.73
CA ALA A 14 14.14 -1.68 -36.83
C ALA A 14 15.03 -2.69 -37.55
N ALA A 15 16.29 -2.33 -37.79
CA ALA A 15 17.32 -3.24 -38.25
C ALA A 15 17.65 -4.22 -37.10
N SER A 16 17.34 -5.49 -37.33
CA SER A 16 17.67 -6.58 -36.41
C SER A 16 19.16 -6.89 -36.47
N PHE A 17 19.90 -6.46 -35.46
CA PHE A 17 21.19 -7.09 -35.13
C PHE A 17 20.91 -8.27 -34.19
N ALA A 18 20.89 -9.47 -34.78
CA ALA A 18 20.88 -10.71 -34.01
C ALA A 18 22.31 -10.95 -33.47
N SER A 19 22.58 -10.46 -32.25
CA SER A 19 23.69 -10.97 -31.45
C SER A 19 23.18 -12.24 -30.78
N LEU A 20 23.66 -13.41 -31.24
CA LEU A 20 23.57 -14.67 -30.49
C LEU A 20 24.39 -14.52 -29.20
N GLY A 21 23.80 -13.96 -28.18
CA GLY A 21 24.26 -14.10 -26.82
C GLY A 21 23.73 -15.44 -26.29
N LEU A 22 24.60 -16.41 -26.14
CA LEU A 22 24.37 -17.57 -25.28
C LEU A 22 24.10 -17.02 -23.89
N ALA A 23 22.82 -16.87 -23.55
CA ALA A 23 22.39 -16.61 -22.19
C ALA A 23 22.66 -17.89 -21.38
N PHE A 24 23.81 -17.94 -20.72
CA PHE A 24 24.00 -18.83 -19.58
C PHE A 24 22.96 -18.39 -18.53
N THR A 25 21.85 -19.10 -18.46
CA THR A 25 21.02 -19.09 -17.24
C THR A 25 21.89 -19.76 -16.17
N ALA A 26 22.64 -18.97 -15.41
CA ALA A 26 23.24 -19.50 -14.19
C ALA A 26 22.06 -20.00 -13.33
N ASP A 27 22.04 -21.29 -13.06
CA ASP A 27 21.07 -21.86 -12.12
C ASP A 27 21.24 -21.10 -10.79
N LEU A 28 20.20 -20.36 -10.41
CA LEU A 28 20.18 -19.62 -9.16
C LEU A 28 20.38 -20.65 -8.04
N ASP A 29 21.49 -20.59 -7.33
CA ASP A 29 21.73 -21.51 -6.21
C ASP A 29 20.88 -21.12 -4.99
N VAL A 30 19.57 -21.24 -5.18
CA VAL A 30 18.55 -20.98 -4.15
C VAL A 30 18.60 -21.98 -3.02
N SER A 31 19.24 -23.14 -3.21
CA SER A 31 19.44 -24.18 -2.20
C SER A 31 20.49 -23.78 -1.14
N SER A 32 21.34 -22.81 -1.46
CA SER A 32 22.35 -22.27 -0.54
C SER A 32 21.78 -21.35 0.54
N VAL A 33 20.52 -20.89 0.39
CA VAL A 33 19.86 -19.99 1.33
C VAL A 33 19.50 -20.76 2.60
N LYS A 34 20.05 -20.30 3.74
CA LYS A 34 19.84 -20.90 5.07
C LYS A 34 19.24 -19.92 6.07
N ASP A 35 19.41 -18.62 5.80
CA ASP A 35 19.02 -17.49 6.64
C ASP A 35 19.05 -16.20 5.83
N LEU A 36 18.72 -15.08 6.46
CA LEU A 36 18.74 -13.77 5.82
C LEU A 36 20.16 -13.41 5.31
N THR A 37 21.22 -13.79 6.03
CA THR A 37 22.61 -13.45 5.63
C THR A 37 23.00 -14.14 4.32
N SER A 38 22.69 -15.42 4.19
CA SER A 38 22.94 -16.16 2.96
C SER A 38 22.08 -15.67 1.79
N LEU A 39 20.83 -15.26 2.06
CA LEU A 39 19.96 -14.62 1.07
C LEU A 39 20.52 -13.26 0.63
N GLN A 40 21.04 -12.45 1.54
CA GLN A 40 21.73 -11.19 1.23
C GLN A 40 22.94 -11.42 0.35
N ALA A 41 23.74 -12.45 0.63
CA ALA A 41 24.90 -12.81 -0.19
C ALA A 41 24.48 -13.22 -1.63
N LEU A 42 23.39 -13.99 -1.76
CA LEU A 42 22.81 -14.33 -3.06
C LEU A 42 22.33 -13.07 -3.81
N ALA A 43 21.58 -12.20 -3.13
CA ALA A 43 21.05 -10.96 -3.71
C ALA A 43 22.19 -10.01 -4.17
N ALA A 44 23.25 -9.88 -3.36
CA ALA A 44 24.43 -9.10 -3.71
C ALA A 44 25.12 -9.63 -4.99
N LYS A 45 25.27 -10.95 -5.13
CA LYS A 45 25.79 -11.56 -6.36
C LYS A 45 24.90 -11.23 -7.56
N LEU A 46 23.57 -11.40 -7.41
CA LEU A 46 22.61 -11.13 -8.48
C LEU A 46 22.57 -9.66 -8.90
N ALA A 47 22.92 -8.73 -8.02
CA ALA A 47 22.98 -7.30 -8.35
C ALA A 47 24.05 -6.96 -9.41
N HIS A 48 25.07 -7.79 -9.54
CA HIS A 48 26.14 -7.67 -10.56
C HIS A 48 25.88 -8.49 -11.83
N GLU A 49 24.79 -9.26 -11.85
CA GLU A 49 24.40 -10.08 -12.99
C GLU A 49 23.30 -9.39 -13.81
N PRO A 50 23.26 -9.58 -15.14
CA PRO A 50 22.13 -9.13 -15.94
C PRO A 50 20.83 -9.76 -15.46
N TYR A 51 19.75 -8.97 -15.45
CA TYR A 51 18.44 -9.49 -15.11
C TYR A 51 17.98 -10.53 -16.14
N SER A 52 17.57 -11.67 -15.66
CA SER A 52 16.87 -12.70 -16.43
C SER A 52 15.49 -12.92 -15.80
N ALA A 53 14.46 -12.72 -16.59
CA ALA A 53 13.10 -12.97 -16.13
C ALA A 53 12.89 -14.47 -15.93
N PRO A 54 12.60 -14.96 -14.73
CA PRO A 54 12.39 -16.38 -14.48
C PRO A 54 11.00 -16.79 -14.94
N GLN A 55 10.78 -16.98 -16.26
CA GLN A 55 9.44 -17.32 -16.73
C GLN A 55 9.40 -18.38 -17.81
N LYS A 56 8.66 -19.44 -17.49
CA LYS A 56 8.05 -20.31 -18.50
C LYS A 56 6.64 -19.79 -18.75
N PRO A 57 6.20 -19.66 -20.01
CA PRO A 57 4.82 -19.29 -20.30
C PRO A 57 3.87 -20.37 -19.74
N LEU A 58 2.74 -19.92 -19.21
CA LEU A 58 1.66 -20.85 -18.83
C LEU A 58 1.09 -21.53 -20.07
N ASP A 59 0.52 -22.73 -19.87
CA ASP A 59 -0.31 -23.35 -20.90
C ASP A 59 -1.44 -22.38 -21.30
N PRO A 60 -1.78 -22.27 -22.61
CA PRO A 60 -2.82 -21.36 -23.07
C PRO A 60 -4.15 -21.49 -22.34
N PHE A 61 -4.49 -22.69 -21.85
CA PHE A 61 -5.70 -22.90 -21.06
C PHE A 61 -5.68 -22.07 -19.78
N PHE A 62 -4.59 -22.10 -19.01
CA PHE A 62 -4.46 -21.33 -17.78
C PHE A 62 -4.21 -19.84 -18.03
N ASP A 63 -3.47 -19.52 -19.09
CA ASP A 63 -3.16 -18.13 -19.45
C ASP A 63 -4.41 -17.32 -19.84
N GLN A 64 -5.42 -17.97 -20.42
CA GLN A 64 -6.65 -17.34 -20.89
C GLN A 64 -7.79 -17.38 -19.88
N LEU A 65 -7.61 -18.01 -18.71
CA LEU A 65 -8.63 -18.05 -17.67
C LEU A 65 -9.01 -16.61 -17.24
N LYS A 66 -10.33 -16.37 -17.25
CA LYS A 66 -10.90 -15.16 -16.64
C LYS A 66 -11.16 -15.38 -15.15
N TYR A 67 -11.56 -14.33 -14.45
CA TYR A 67 -11.82 -14.36 -13.03
C TYR A 67 -12.70 -15.52 -12.58
N ASP A 68 -13.88 -15.72 -13.22
CA ASP A 68 -14.82 -16.76 -12.82
C ASP A 68 -14.32 -18.19 -13.02
N GLY A 69 -13.43 -18.40 -13.99
CA GLY A 69 -12.74 -19.68 -14.17
C GLY A 69 -11.65 -19.88 -13.12
N HIS A 70 -10.79 -18.88 -12.96
CA HIS A 70 -9.65 -18.96 -12.04
C HIS A 70 -10.08 -19.12 -10.58
N ARG A 71 -11.11 -18.40 -10.12
CA ARG A 71 -11.61 -18.50 -8.73
C ARG A 71 -12.18 -19.86 -8.33
N GLN A 72 -12.46 -20.75 -9.29
CA GLN A 72 -12.89 -22.12 -9.03
C GLN A 72 -11.73 -23.01 -8.59
N ILE A 73 -10.49 -22.66 -8.96
CA ILE A 73 -9.30 -23.41 -8.59
C ILE A 73 -8.94 -23.04 -7.16
N ARG A 74 -9.24 -23.95 -6.22
CA ARG A 74 -9.04 -23.70 -4.80
C ARG A 74 -8.04 -24.70 -4.23
N PHE A 75 -7.12 -24.24 -3.40
CA PHE A 75 -6.24 -25.12 -2.67
C PHE A 75 -7.07 -25.95 -1.68
N LYS A 76 -6.80 -27.25 -1.58
CA LYS A 76 -7.51 -28.14 -0.66
C LYS A 76 -7.08 -27.89 0.77
N GLU A 77 -8.05 -27.73 1.67
CA GLU A 77 -7.78 -27.44 3.08
C GLU A 77 -7.00 -28.57 3.79
N ASP A 78 -7.29 -29.83 3.45
CA ASP A 78 -6.60 -31.01 3.97
C ASP A 78 -5.17 -31.17 3.43
N ALA A 79 -4.84 -30.51 2.31
CA ALA A 79 -3.50 -30.46 1.74
C ALA A 79 -2.68 -29.25 2.23
N ALA A 80 -3.24 -28.40 3.10
CA ALA A 80 -2.56 -27.20 3.58
C ALA A 80 -1.19 -27.53 4.20
N HIS A 81 -0.17 -26.82 3.75
CA HIS A 81 1.19 -26.98 4.23
C HIS A 81 1.27 -26.62 5.72
N TYR A 82 1.98 -27.41 6.52
CA TYR A 82 1.98 -27.39 7.99
C TYR A 82 0.63 -27.77 8.65
N GLY A 83 -0.31 -28.34 7.90
CA GLY A 83 -1.63 -28.73 8.41
C GLY A 83 -1.59 -29.77 9.53
N GLU A 84 -0.68 -30.74 9.44
CA GLU A 84 -0.50 -31.83 10.40
C GLU A 84 0.12 -31.41 11.74
N MET A 85 0.75 -30.24 11.78
CA MET A 85 1.50 -29.78 12.95
C MET A 85 0.62 -29.17 14.06
N GLY A 86 -0.66 -29.38 13.95
CA GLY A 86 -1.60 -29.25 15.10
C GLY A 86 -1.97 -27.85 15.48
N ASN A 87 -1.40 -26.72 14.87
CA ASN A 87 -1.78 -25.64 15.66
C ASN A 87 -1.59 -24.20 15.24
N THR A 88 -0.51 -23.73 14.65
CA THR A 88 -0.44 -22.27 14.63
C THR A 88 -0.74 -21.73 13.27
N PHE A 89 0.04 -22.06 12.29
CA PHE A 89 -0.15 -21.53 10.96
C PHE A 89 -0.32 -22.65 9.94
N ARG A 90 -1.12 -22.39 8.91
CA ARG A 90 -1.20 -23.21 7.71
C ARG A 90 -0.91 -22.34 6.51
N VAL A 91 -0.28 -22.90 5.49
CA VAL A 91 0.00 -22.21 4.24
C VAL A 91 -0.75 -22.92 3.12
N GLU A 92 -1.47 -22.14 2.34
CA GLU A 92 -2.14 -22.58 1.13
C GLU A 92 -1.60 -21.79 -0.05
N PHE A 93 -1.51 -22.42 -1.22
CA PHE A 93 -0.88 -21.84 -2.39
C PHE A 93 -1.90 -21.49 -3.46
N PHE A 94 -1.61 -20.45 -4.23
CA PHE A 94 -2.45 -20.03 -5.35
C PHE A 94 -1.98 -20.64 -6.67
N HIS A 95 -2.93 -21.12 -7.45
CA HIS A 95 -2.68 -21.56 -8.81
C HIS A 95 -2.42 -20.38 -9.73
N PRO A 96 -1.41 -20.43 -10.63
CA PRO A 96 -1.17 -19.37 -11.62
C PRO A 96 -2.33 -19.26 -12.63
N GLY A 97 -2.71 -18.03 -12.97
CA GLY A 97 -3.75 -17.73 -13.94
C GLY A 97 -4.32 -16.33 -13.75
N TRP A 98 -5.28 -15.95 -14.60
CA TRP A 98 -5.91 -14.64 -14.60
C TRP A 98 -4.89 -13.50 -14.57
N THR A 99 -4.77 -12.73 -13.48
CA THR A 99 -3.78 -11.64 -13.32
C THR A 99 -2.46 -12.11 -12.72
N ALA A 100 -2.46 -13.21 -11.96
CA ALA A 100 -1.27 -13.76 -11.29
C ALA A 100 -0.69 -14.93 -12.12
N LYS A 101 -0.05 -14.60 -13.24
CA LYS A 101 0.42 -15.59 -14.22
C LYS A 101 1.83 -16.11 -13.98
N LYS A 102 2.58 -15.44 -13.10
CA LYS A 102 3.97 -15.78 -12.79
C LYS A 102 4.04 -16.83 -11.70
N THR A 103 4.96 -17.78 -11.86
CA THR A 103 5.25 -18.75 -10.80
C THR A 103 6.35 -18.24 -9.88
N VAL A 104 6.26 -18.61 -8.60
CA VAL A 104 7.18 -18.23 -7.53
C VAL A 104 7.78 -19.49 -6.92
N GLY A 105 9.10 -19.53 -6.76
CA GLY A 105 9.78 -20.62 -6.07
C GLY A 105 9.47 -20.60 -4.58
N MET A 106 9.08 -21.76 -4.02
CA MET A 106 8.74 -21.86 -2.61
C MET A 106 9.51 -22.99 -1.97
N TYR A 107 10.06 -22.73 -0.77
CA TYR A 107 10.96 -23.64 -0.07
C TYR A 107 10.62 -23.69 1.41
N ASP A 108 10.74 -24.89 1.98
CA ASP A 108 10.86 -25.05 3.43
C ASP A 108 12.29 -24.78 3.86
N LEU A 109 12.44 -24.03 4.94
CA LEU A 109 13.71 -23.76 5.58
C LEU A 109 13.75 -24.46 6.93
N ALA A 110 14.43 -25.60 6.99
CA ALA A 110 14.56 -26.40 8.20
C ALA A 110 16.00 -26.88 8.39
N GLY A 111 16.54 -26.73 9.61
CA GLY A 111 17.89 -27.19 9.94
C GLY A 111 19.01 -26.56 9.08
N GLY A 112 18.77 -25.37 8.53
CA GLY A 112 19.72 -24.69 7.64
C GLY A 112 19.78 -25.26 6.22
N ALA A 113 18.76 -26.00 5.78
CA ALA A 113 18.59 -26.52 4.43
C ALA A 113 17.30 -26.01 3.81
N ALA A 114 17.34 -25.60 2.53
CA ALA A 114 16.18 -25.22 1.75
C ALA A 114 15.68 -26.42 0.94
N THR A 115 14.43 -26.83 1.17
CA THR A 115 13.79 -27.93 0.44
C THR A 115 12.64 -27.37 -0.41
N PRO A 116 12.63 -27.62 -1.74
CA PRO A 116 11.59 -27.05 -2.61
C PRO A 116 10.21 -27.66 -2.32
N ILE A 117 9.20 -26.80 -2.21
CA ILE A 117 7.78 -27.18 -2.15
C ILE A 117 7.29 -27.29 -3.59
N LYS A 118 7.00 -28.54 -4.02
CA LYS A 118 6.64 -28.83 -5.41
C LYS A 118 5.16 -28.64 -5.67
N TYR A 119 4.85 -28.09 -6.83
CA TYR A 119 3.50 -28.04 -7.34
C TYR A 119 3.00 -29.46 -7.67
N ASP A 120 1.74 -29.75 -7.32
CA ASP A 120 0.99 -30.92 -7.76
C ASP A 120 -0.47 -30.49 -7.99
N GLU A 121 -1.03 -30.83 -9.14
CA GLU A 121 -2.41 -30.52 -9.50
C GLU A 121 -3.44 -31.14 -8.52
N LYS A 122 -3.07 -32.20 -7.83
CA LYS A 122 -3.90 -32.88 -6.82
C LYS A 122 -4.10 -32.07 -5.54
N LEU A 123 -3.26 -31.04 -5.31
CA LEU A 123 -3.39 -30.09 -4.20
C LEU A 123 -4.60 -29.16 -4.36
N PHE A 124 -5.20 -29.14 -5.56
CA PHE A 124 -6.29 -28.22 -5.88
C PHE A 124 -7.62 -28.94 -6.09
N ASP A 125 -8.69 -28.28 -5.65
CA ASP A 125 -10.05 -28.54 -6.08
C ASP A 125 -10.36 -27.65 -7.31
N TRP A 126 -10.78 -28.28 -8.40
CA TRP A 126 -11.02 -27.63 -9.67
C TRP A 126 -12.48 -27.16 -9.85
N GLY A 127 -13.33 -27.44 -8.86
CA GLY A 127 -14.76 -27.13 -8.93
C GLY A 127 -15.43 -27.75 -10.16
N GLN A 128 -16.02 -26.91 -11.00
CA GLN A 128 -16.64 -27.35 -12.26
C GLN A 128 -15.73 -27.16 -13.49
N LEU A 129 -14.51 -26.66 -13.29
CA LEU A 129 -13.57 -26.41 -14.35
C LEU A 129 -13.06 -27.73 -14.95
N LYS A 130 -13.28 -27.94 -16.24
CA LYS A 130 -12.77 -29.11 -16.96
C LYS A 130 -11.46 -28.75 -17.63
N VAL A 131 -10.36 -29.27 -17.10
CA VAL A 131 -9.05 -29.12 -17.70
C VAL A 131 -8.94 -30.07 -18.90
N PRO A 132 -8.64 -29.57 -20.12
CA PRO A 132 -8.49 -30.41 -21.31
C PRO A 132 -7.37 -31.44 -21.15
N GLU A 133 -7.54 -32.59 -21.74
CA GLU A 133 -6.49 -33.61 -21.82
C GLU A 133 -5.25 -33.05 -22.54
N GLY A 134 -4.06 -33.32 -22.02
CA GLY A 134 -2.79 -32.83 -22.57
C GLY A 134 -2.40 -31.41 -22.13
N THR A 135 -3.23 -30.70 -21.33
CA THR A 135 -2.87 -29.42 -20.74
C THR A 135 -1.61 -29.56 -19.87
N LYS A 136 -0.65 -28.66 -20.05
CA LYS A 136 0.58 -28.64 -19.24
C LYS A 136 0.36 -27.85 -17.96
N TYR A 137 0.42 -28.52 -16.83
CA TYR A 137 0.33 -27.87 -15.54
C TYR A 137 1.57 -26.99 -15.26
N PRO A 138 1.42 -25.89 -14.49
CA PRO A 138 2.56 -25.05 -14.08
C PRO A 138 3.55 -25.84 -13.20
N ASP A 139 4.78 -25.38 -13.16
CA ASP A 139 5.84 -25.97 -12.32
C ASP A 139 6.00 -25.29 -10.95
N GLY A 140 5.09 -24.37 -10.60
CA GLY A 140 5.10 -23.63 -9.34
C GLY A 140 3.76 -22.94 -9.06
N PHE A 141 3.72 -22.21 -7.96
CA PHE A 141 2.55 -21.48 -7.47
C PHE A 141 2.65 -19.98 -7.79
N ALA A 142 1.53 -19.27 -7.87
CA ALA A 142 1.51 -17.83 -8.11
C ALA A 142 1.73 -16.99 -6.86
N GLY A 143 1.63 -17.58 -5.70
CA GLY A 143 1.69 -16.94 -4.40
C GLY A 143 1.14 -17.86 -3.32
N PHE A 144 0.96 -17.31 -2.14
CA PHE A 144 0.45 -18.07 -1.01
C PHE A 144 -0.36 -17.21 -0.05
N ARG A 145 -1.16 -17.90 0.77
CA ARG A 145 -1.85 -17.32 1.92
C ARG A 145 -1.51 -18.06 3.19
N VAL A 146 -1.55 -17.34 4.30
CA VAL A 146 -1.31 -17.89 5.62
C VAL A 146 -2.59 -17.81 6.45
N LEU A 147 -2.99 -18.94 7.01
CA LEU A 147 -4.13 -19.05 7.88
C LEU A 147 -3.66 -19.20 9.33
N ALA A 148 -4.27 -18.38 10.19
CA ALA A 148 -4.08 -18.43 11.64
C ALA A 148 -5.33 -18.94 12.36
N PRO A 149 -5.21 -19.51 13.58
CA PRO A 149 -6.38 -19.87 14.36
C PRO A 149 -7.11 -18.62 14.87
N ASP A 150 -8.42 -18.63 14.74
CA ASP A 150 -9.31 -17.69 15.42
C ASP A 150 -9.84 -18.37 16.69
N SER A 151 -9.33 -17.93 17.84
CA SER A 151 -9.71 -18.50 19.13
C SER A 151 -11.17 -18.25 19.53
N PHE A 152 -11.80 -17.22 18.96
CA PHE A 152 -13.18 -16.86 19.28
C PHE A 152 -14.20 -17.65 18.44
N LEU A 153 -13.87 -17.91 17.17
CA LEU A 153 -14.80 -18.54 16.23
C LEU A 153 -14.50 -20.05 16.02
N ASN A 154 -13.51 -20.59 16.71
CA ASN A 154 -13.02 -21.97 16.54
C ASN A 154 -12.82 -22.36 15.07
N ARG A 155 -12.35 -21.41 14.27
CA ARG A 155 -12.03 -21.57 12.85
C ARG A 155 -10.67 -20.97 12.55
N ARG A 156 -10.19 -21.17 11.35
CA ARG A 156 -9.02 -20.46 10.84
C ARG A 156 -9.46 -19.30 9.97
N PHE A 157 -8.67 -18.24 9.98
CA PHE A 157 -8.87 -17.10 9.08
C PHE A 157 -7.58 -16.81 8.31
N GLU A 158 -7.75 -16.41 7.08
CA GLU A 158 -6.67 -15.94 6.24
C GLU A 158 -6.24 -14.56 6.74
N PHE A 159 -5.01 -14.46 7.25
CA PHE A 159 -4.55 -13.18 7.79
C PHE A 159 -3.47 -12.50 6.94
N LEU A 160 -2.81 -13.25 6.06
CA LEU A 160 -1.71 -12.74 5.25
C LEU A 160 -1.71 -13.40 3.87
N VAL A 161 -1.54 -12.59 2.82
CA VAL A 161 -1.46 -13.03 1.43
C VAL A 161 -0.30 -12.35 0.73
N PHE A 162 0.49 -13.14 -0.02
CA PHE A 162 1.47 -12.67 -1.00
C PHE A 162 1.07 -13.18 -2.37
N MET A 163 0.76 -12.28 -3.31
CA MET A 163 0.39 -12.66 -4.67
C MET A 163 0.56 -11.50 -5.65
N GLY A 164 1.25 -11.77 -6.76
CA GLY A 164 1.47 -10.81 -7.84
C GLY A 164 2.59 -9.80 -7.55
N ALA A 165 3.58 -9.72 -8.42
CA ALA A 165 4.76 -8.87 -8.26
C ALA A 165 5.31 -8.94 -6.82
N SER A 166 5.38 -7.80 -6.10
CA SER A 166 5.77 -7.77 -4.69
C SER A 166 4.64 -7.35 -3.75
N TYR A 167 3.38 -7.54 -4.17
CA TYR A 167 2.22 -7.18 -3.36
C TYR A 167 1.95 -8.17 -2.24
N PHE A 168 1.53 -7.63 -1.10
CA PHE A 168 0.99 -8.42 -0.01
C PHE A 168 -0.09 -7.65 0.75
N ARG A 169 -1.01 -8.39 1.33
CA ARG A 169 -2.16 -7.85 2.08
C ARG A 169 -2.30 -8.59 3.39
N SER A 170 -2.83 -7.90 4.39
CA SER A 170 -3.18 -8.51 5.65
C SER A 170 -4.53 -8.00 6.15
N VAL A 171 -5.13 -8.79 7.04
CA VAL A 171 -6.35 -8.44 7.77
C VAL A 171 -6.08 -8.49 9.27
N THR A 172 -7.00 -7.94 10.05
CA THR A 172 -7.01 -8.12 11.51
C THR A 172 -8.07 -9.15 11.91
N THR A 173 -8.20 -9.46 13.18
CA THR A 173 -9.30 -10.31 13.67
C THR A 173 -10.68 -9.64 13.55
N GLU A 174 -10.73 -8.32 13.34
CA GLU A 174 -11.97 -7.53 13.33
C GLU A 174 -12.22 -6.82 12.00
N LEU A 175 -11.17 -6.51 11.23
CA LEU A 175 -11.21 -5.75 9.98
C LEU A 175 -10.80 -6.63 8.78
N GLY A 176 -11.43 -6.38 7.64
CA GLY A 176 -11.23 -7.11 6.40
C GLY A 176 -10.01 -6.65 5.59
N TYR A 177 -9.99 -7.00 4.30
CA TYR A 177 -9.00 -6.50 3.36
C TYR A 177 -9.28 -5.05 2.97
N GLY A 178 -8.23 -4.26 2.85
CA GLY A 178 -8.20 -2.92 2.31
C GLY A 178 -7.02 -2.76 1.36
N LEU A 179 -6.26 -1.72 1.55
CA LEU A 179 -5.08 -1.38 0.76
C LEU A 179 -4.04 -2.52 0.71
N SER A 180 -3.20 -2.48 -0.32
CA SER A 180 -2.06 -3.40 -0.48
C SER A 180 -0.76 -2.75 -0.02
N ALA A 181 0.08 -3.53 0.67
CA ALA A 181 1.50 -3.21 0.82
C ALA A 181 2.30 -3.84 -0.33
N ARG A 182 3.45 -3.27 -0.63
CA ARG A 182 4.38 -3.74 -1.67
C ARG A 182 5.78 -3.89 -1.08
N GLY A 183 6.56 -4.81 -1.60
CA GLY A 183 7.98 -4.94 -1.22
C GLY A 183 8.76 -3.68 -1.54
N LEU A 184 8.59 -3.16 -2.75
CA LEU A 184 9.30 -1.98 -3.24
C LEU A 184 8.51 -1.28 -4.34
N SER A 185 8.65 0.04 -4.48
CA SER A 185 8.25 0.78 -5.67
C SER A 185 9.48 1.33 -6.40
N VAL A 186 9.47 1.28 -7.74
CA VAL A 186 10.57 1.72 -8.59
C VAL A 186 10.00 2.55 -9.73
N ASN A 187 10.50 3.78 -9.89
CA ASN A 187 10.06 4.72 -10.92
C ASN A 187 8.55 5.06 -10.85
N THR A 188 7.93 4.98 -9.69
CA THR A 188 6.52 5.40 -9.50
C THR A 188 6.33 6.88 -9.80
N ILE A 189 7.38 7.66 -9.64
CA ILE A 189 7.49 9.07 -10.04
C ILE A 189 8.77 9.31 -10.84
N GLY A 190 8.86 10.44 -11.55
CA GLY A 190 10.08 10.84 -12.27
C GLY A 190 10.01 10.69 -13.79
N GLY A 191 8.82 10.32 -14.35
CA GLY A 191 8.55 10.34 -15.79
C GLY A 191 9.04 9.12 -16.58
N GLU A 192 9.71 8.15 -15.91
CA GLU A 192 10.01 6.85 -16.49
C GLU A 192 8.85 5.87 -16.24
N PRO A 193 8.69 4.82 -17.05
CA PRO A 193 7.73 3.76 -16.77
C PRO A 193 7.97 3.13 -15.39
N GLU A 194 6.91 2.94 -14.61
CA GLU A 194 6.98 2.24 -13.33
C GLU A 194 7.44 0.81 -13.53
N GLU A 195 8.39 0.36 -12.71
CA GLU A 195 8.86 -1.02 -12.67
C GLU A 195 8.24 -1.73 -11.45
N PHE A 196 7.71 -2.93 -11.71
CA PHE A 196 7.13 -3.80 -10.69
C PHE A 196 8.05 -5.00 -10.45
N PRO A 197 9.03 -4.90 -9.54
CA PRO A 197 9.87 -6.05 -9.20
C PRO A 197 9.03 -7.13 -8.53
N ASP A 198 9.38 -8.40 -8.81
CA ASP A 198 8.66 -9.56 -8.30
C ASP A 198 9.36 -10.12 -7.05
N PHE A 199 8.58 -10.60 -6.06
CA PHE A 199 9.09 -11.62 -5.17
C PHE A 199 9.13 -12.95 -5.94
N THR A 200 10.34 -13.38 -6.28
CA THR A 200 10.56 -14.56 -7.13
C THR A 200 10.69 -15.85 -6.35
N HIS A 201 11.11 -15.77 -5.09
CA HIS A 201 11.30 -16.93 -4.22
C HIS A 201 10.96 -16.58 -2.79
N PHE A 202 10.37 -17.57 -2.08
CA PHE A 202 10.13 -17.52 -0.63
C PHE A 202 10.71 -18.76 0.06
N TRP A 203 11.21 -18.56 1.26
CA TRP A 203 11.66 -19.62 2.16
C TRP A 203 10.91 -19.49 3.47
N PHE A 204 10.11 -20.51 3.81
CA PHE A 204 9.31 -20.54 5.02
C PHE A 204 10.08 -21.18 6.16
N GLU A 205 10.19 -20.50 7.29
CA GLU A 205 10.62 -21.13 8.52
C GLU A 205 9.47 -21.97 9.06
N LYS A 206 9.75 -23.26 9.28
CA LYS A 206 8.74 -24.18 9.82
C LYS A 206 8.24 -23.68 11.18
N PRO A 207 6.92 -23.40 11.34
CA PRO A 207 6.41 -22.90 12.61
C PRO A 207 6.52 -23.97 13.71
N GLU A 208 7.04 -23.58 14.87
CA GLU A 208 6.99 -24.43 16.06
C GLU A 208 5.58 -24.46 16.67
N PRO A 209 5.21 -25.50 17.41
CA PRO A 209 3.96 -25.53 18.15
C PRO A 209 3.81 -24.32 19.08
N GLY A 210 2.71 -23.56 18.95
CA GLY A 210 2.49 -22.35 19.73
C GLY A 210 3.24 -21.10 19.22
N ALA A 211 3.87 -21.17 18.05
CA ALA A 211 4.52 -20.01 17.43
C ALA A 211 3.56 -18.83 17.29
N ARG A 212 3.98 -17.64 17.71
CA ARG A 212 3.20 -16.41 17.60
C ARG A 212 3.41 -15.70 16.26
N PHE A 213 4.52 -15.99 15.59
CA PHE A 213 4.90 -15.37 14.34
C PHE A 213 4.98 -16.40 13.23
N PHE A 214 4.42 -16.07 12.09
CA PHE A 214 4.77 -16.70 10.82
C PHE A 214 5.98 -15.99 10.25
N LYS A 215 6.99 -16.76 9.81
CA LYS A 215 8.26 -16.21 9.34
C LYS A 215 8.60 -16.72 7.96
N CYS A 216 9.06 -15.81 7.11
CA CYS A 216 9.61 -16.19 5.81
C CYS A 216 10.69 -15.21 5.35
N LEU A 217 11.56 -15.69 4.46
CA LEU A 217 12.47 -14.89 3.68
C LEU A 217 11.90 -14.75 2.26
N ALA A 218 12.27 -13.66 1.57
CA ALA A 218 11.87 -13.45 0.19
C ALA A 218 12.98 -12.80 -0.63
N LEU A 219 13.18 -13.29 -1.86
CA LEU A 219 14.04 -12.67 -2.87
C LEU A 219 13.19 -11.79 -3.79
N LEU A 220 13.41 -10.49 -3.75
CA LEU A 220 12.87 -9.54 -4.69
C LEU A 220 13.82 -9.41 -5.87
N ASN A 221 13.29 -9.48 -7.10
CA ASN A 221 14.11 -9.40 -8.31
C ASN A 221 13.38 -8.65 -9.43
N GLY A 222 14.09 -7.74 -10.07
CA GLY A 222 13.58 -6.93 -11.17
C GLY A 222 14.70 -6.41 -12.08
N PRO A 223 14.36 -5.81 -13.23
CA PRO A 223 15.33 -5.29 -14.19
C PRO A 223 16.33 -4.28 -13.62
N SER A 224 15.91 -3.49 -12.63
CA SER A 224 16.73 -2.44 -12.03
C SER A 224 17.18 -2.76 -10.61
N VAL A 225 16.61 -3.77 -9.96
CA VAL A 225 16.76 -3.95 -8.51
C VAL A 225 16.80 -5.42 -8.10
N VAL A 226 17.53 -5.69 -7.02
CA VAL A 226 17.48 -6.95 -6.25
C VAL A 226 17.28 -6.61 -4.79
N GLY A 227 16.50 -7.44 -4.07
CA GLY A 227 16.28 -7.27 -2.64
C GLY A 227 16.24 -8.59 -1.89
N ALA A 228 16.79 -8.61 -0.70
CA ALA A 228 16.68 -9.68 0.28
C ALA A 228 15.81 -9.21 1.43
N TYR A 229 14.72 -9.95 1.72
CA TYR A 229 13.73 -9.60 2.74
C TYR A 229 13.56 -10.69 3.77
N SER A 230 13.24 -10.28 5.01
CA SER A 230 12.73 -11.12 6.07
C SER A 230 11.41 -10.53 6.57
N PHE A 231 10.41 -11.37 6.71
CA PHE A 231 9.08 -11.06 7.23
C PHE A 231 8.79 -11.91 8.46
N GLU A 232 8.35 -11.25 9.55
CA GLU A 232 7.86 -11.91 10.75
C GLU A 232 6.49 -11.33 11.09
N ALA A 233 5.41 -12.07 10.80
CA ALA A 233 4.03 -11.59 10.88
C ALA A 233 3.28 -12.23 12.05
N MET A 234 2.57 -11.43 12.83
CA MET A 234 1.76 -11.82 13.97
C MET A 234 0.31 -11.34 13.80
N PRO A 235 -0.67 -12.26 13.69
CA PRO A 235 -2.09 -11.88 13.61
C PRO A 235 -2.62 -11.37 14.94
N GLY A 236 -3.59 -10.46 14.90
CA GLY A 236 -4.24 -9.92 16.09
C GLY A 236 -5.33 -8.89 15.77
N LYS A 237 -5.82 -8.19 16.80
CA LYS A 237 -6.64 -6.97 16.63
C LYS A 237 -5.87 -5.89 15.87
N THR A 238 -4.56 -5.81 16.12
CA THR A 238 -3.56 -5.24 15.24
C THR A 238 -2.74 -6.40 14.71
N THR A 239 -2.71 -6.57 13.39
CA THR A 239 -1.76 -7.48 12.76
C THR A 239 -0.45 -6.75 12.57
N GLU A 240 0.61 -7.30 13.13
CA GLU A 240 1.95 -6.71 13.08
C GLU A 240 2.87 -7.53 12.18
N MET A 241 3.73 -6.85 11.44
CA MET A 241 4.77 -7.47 10.62
C MET A 241 6.09 -6.74 10.79
N PHE A 242 7.10 -7.43 11.26
CA PHE A 242 8.47 -6.93 11.24
C PHE A 242 9.10 -7.24 9.89
N VAL A 243 9.57 -6.20 9.21
CA VAL A 243 10.20 -6.29 7.90
C VAL A 243 11.65 -5.84 8.02
N LYS A 244 12.57 -6.68 7.53
CA LYS A 244 13.97 -6.31 7.31
C LYS A 244 14.25 -6.46 5.82
N GLY A 245 14.84 -5.46 5.21
CA GLY A 245 15.19 -5.47 3.79
C GLY A 245 16.60 -4.96 3.56
N MET A 246 17.23 -5.48 2.49
CA MET A 246 18.44 -4.95 1.93
C MET A 246 18.31 -4.94 0.41
N ILE A 247 18.57 -3.80 -0.21
CA ILE A 247 18.30 -3.56 -1.63
C ILE A 247 19.57 -3.09 -2.34
N TRP A 248 19.80 -3.65 -3.52
CA TRP A 248 20.84 -3.27 -4.46
C TRP A 248 20.20 -2.80 -5.77
N LEU A 249 20.74 -1.74 -6.37
CA LEU A 249 20.36 -1.32 -7.72
C LEU A 249 21.36 -1.84 -8.74
N ARG A 250 20.88 -2.56 -9.77
CA ARG A 250 21.66 -2.95 -10.95
C ARG A 250 22.01 -1.76 -11.83
N LYS A 251 21.12 -0.78 -11.86
CA LYS A 251 21.25 0.47 -12.63
C LYS A 251 20.50 1.60 -11.92
N PRO A 252 20.86 2.86 -12.19
CA PRO A 252 20.16 4.00 -11.60
C PRO A 252 18.66 4.00 -11.95
N VAL A 253 17.84 4.42 -11.01
CA VAL A 253 16.39 4.63 -11.15
C VAL A 253 16.03 6.07 -10.76
N LYS A 254 14.86 6.58 -11.21
CA LYS A 254 14.43 7.94 -10.91
C LYS A 254 13.82 8.07 -9.52
N SER A 255 13.12 7.03 -9.08
CA SER A 255 12.58 6.99 -7.72
C SER A 255 12.62 5.56 -7.17
N LEU A 256 12.79 5.47 -5.85
CA LEU A 256 12.80 4.23 -5.10
C LEU A 256 11.96 4.44 -3.84
N GLY A 257 10.92 3.63 -3.66
CA GLY A 257 10.05 3.74 -2.50
C GLY A 257 10.14 2.53 -1.60
N ILE A 258 10.41 2.77 -0.31
CA ILE A 258 10.43 1.76 0.76
C ILE A 258 9.06 1.74 1.42
N SER A 259 8.60 0.56 1.79
CA SER A 259 7.28 0.32 2.38
C SER A 259 6.15 1.01 1.60
N PRO A 260 6.03 0.76 0.28
CA PRO A 260 5.00 1.38 -0.51
C PRO A 260 3.64 0.74 -0.26
N PHE A 261 2.60 1.58 -0.33
CA PHE A 261 1.20 1.21 -0.30
C PHE A 261 0.51 1.55 -1.60
N SER A 262 -0.43 0.71 -2.02
CA SER A 262 -1.40 1.01 -3.06
C SER A 262 -2.79 0.92 -2.45
N SER A 263 -3.56 1.99 -2.60
CA SER A 263 -4.91 2.14 -2.06
C SER A 263 -5.85 2.77 -3.08
N MET A 264 -7.11 2.86 -2.73
CA MET A 264 -8.14 3.44 -3.57
C MET A 264 -8.83 4.60 -2.84
N PHE A 265 -9.02 5.71 -3.56
CA PHE A 265 -9.89 6.82 -3.18
C PHE A 265 -10.62 7.32 -4.43
N TRP A 266 -11.92 7.01 -4.53
CA TRP A 266 -12.72 7.47 -5.65
C TRP A 266 -13.41 8.79 -5.35
N PHE A 267 -14.14 8.86 -4.24
CA PHE A 267 -14.69 10.09 -3.67
C PHE A 267 -14.98 9.91 -2.18
N GLY A 268 -14.99 11.02 -1.45
CA GLY A 268 -15.30 11.09 -0.03
C GLY A 268 -15.94 12.44 0.31
N GLU A 269 -16.07 12.75 1.59
CA GLU A 269 -16.76 13.94 2.09
C GLU A 269 -16.13 15.29 1.68
N ASN A 270 -14.86 15.29 1.26
CA ASN A 270 -14.14 16.45 0.73
C ASN A 270 -14.30 16.62 -0.79
N SER A 271 -15.04 15.74 -1.44
CA SER A 271 -15.33 15.77 -2.86
C SER A 271 -16.83 15.59 -3.10
N HIS A 272 -17.29 15.76 -4.32
CA HIS A 272 -18.70 15.52 -4.62
C HIS A 272 -18.92 14.05 -4.99
N PRO A 273 -20.00 13.43 -4.50
CA PRO A 273 -20.42 12.11 -4.96
C PRO A 273 -20.53 12.07 -6.48
N LYS A 274 -20.18 10.92 -7.07
CA LYS A 274 -20.32 10.74 -8.52
C LYS A 274 -21.80 10.73 -8.90
N PRO A 275 -22.18 11.33 -10.02
CA PRO A 275 -23.57 11.25 -10.49
C PRO A 275 -24.01 9.80 -10.58
N TYR A 276 -25.19 9.51 -10.03
CA TYR A 276 -25.83 8.20 -10.05
C TYR A 276 -25.22 7.12 -9.12
N ASP A 277 -24.24 7.44 -8.28
CA ASP A 277 -23.84 6.56 -7.20
C ASP A 277 -24.69 6.85 -5.96
N PHE A 278 -25.20 5.81 -5.32
CA PHE A 278 -26.04 5.97 -4.11
C PHE A 278 -25.19 6.09 -2.84
N ARG A 279 -23.92 5.66 -2.91
CA ARG A 279 -23.01 5.67 -1.77
C ARG A 279 -22.50 7.08 -1.51
N PRO A 280 -22.47 7.54 -0.25
CA PRO A 280 -21.91 8.84 0.09
C PRO A 280 -20.40 8.93 -0.16
N GLU A 281 -19.67 7.85 0.14
CA GLU A 281 -18.22 7.76 0.03
C GLU A 281 -17.77 6.39 -0.49
N VAL A 282 -16.66 6.37 -1.24
CA VAL A 282 -16.08 5.14 -1.79
C VAL A 282 -14.55 5.26 -1.75
N HIS A 283 -13.93 4.65 -0.74
CA HIS A 283 -12.48 4.64 -0.58
C HIS A 283 -12.01 3.53 0.38
N ASP A 284 -10.77 3.08 0.20
CA ASP A 284 -10.06 2.15 1.09
C ASP A 284 -9.29 2.90 2.18
N SER A 285 -8.97 4.16 1.93
CA SER A 285 -8.26 5.05 2.85
C SER A 285 -8.76 6.47 2.66
N ASP A 286 -8.88 7.24 3.73
CA ASP A 286 -9.32 8.63 3.69
C ASP A 286 -8.19 9.65 3.77
N ALA A 287 -7.02 9.29 4.34
CA ALA A 287 -5.90 10.21 4.46
C ALA A 287 -4.53 9.54 4.54
N LEU A 288 -3.49 10.31 4.20
CA LEU A 288 -2.12 10.05 4.62
C LEU A 288 -1.89 10.65 6.01
N GLN A 289 -1.37 9.84 6.94
CA GLN A 289 -0.86 10.27 8.24
C GLN A 289 0.66 10.23 8.28
N ILE A 290 1.29 11.22 8.95
CA ILE A 290 2.74 11.24 9.22
C ILE A 290 2.95 11.76 10.63
N GLU A 291 3.81 11.08 11.40
CA GLU A 291 4.32 11.58 12.67
C GLU A 291 5.79 11.95 12.53
N LEU A 292 6.08 13.25 12.64
CA LEU A 292 7.44 13.79 12.53
C LEU A 292 8.21 13.65 13.85
N ALA A 293 9.52 13.81 13.77
CA ALA A 293 10.41 13.72 14.94
C ALA A 293 10.08 14.71 16.05
N ASP A 294 9.63 15.91 15.71
CA ASP A 294 9.25 16.98 16.64
C ASP A 294 7.89 16.77 17.31
N GLY A 295 7.17 15.70 16.98
CA GLY A 295 5.84 15.39 17.48
C GLY A 295 4.70 16.05 16.70
N THR A 296 4.98 16.66 15.55
CA THR A 296 3.93 17.09 14.62
C THR A 296 3.26 15.88 14.01
N HIS A 297 1.92 15.83 14.12
CA HIS A 297 1.08 14.83 13.45
C HIS A 297 0.39 15.48 12.25
N ILE A 298 0.71 15.02 11.06
CA ILE A 298 0.11 15.47 9.80
C ILE A 298 -1.08 14.58 9.46
N TRP A 299 -2.19 15.20 9.11
CA TRP A 299 -3.36 14.60 8.49
C TRP A 299 -3.58 15.22 7.10
N ARG A 300 -3.36 14.43 6.05
CA ARG A 300 -3.49 14.87 4.66
C ARG A 300 -4.64 14.09 4.00
N PRO A 301 -5.88 14.64 3.99
CA PRO A 301 -7.00 14.01 3.30
C PRO A 301 -6.67 13.69 1.84
N LEU A 302 -7.08 12.52 1.39
CA LEU A 302 -6.92 12.12 -0.01
C LEU A 302 -7.92 12.87 -0.90
N ASP A 303 -7.61 12.95 -2.18
CA ASP A 303 -8.48 13.58 -3.17
C ASP A 303 -8.28 12.91 -4.54
N ASN A 304 -9.33 12.93 -5.34
CA ASN A 304 -9.34 12.43 -6.70
C ASN A 304 -9.84 13.53 -7.66
N THR A 305 -8.94 14.44 -8.00
CA THR A 305 -9.26 15.52 -8.93
C THR A 305 -9.24 15.00 -10.37
N PRO A 306 -10.32 15.09 -11.14
CA PRO A 306 -10.39 14.59 -12.50
C PRO A 306 -9.29 15.14 -13.41
N GLY A 307 -8.63 14.24 -14.14
CA GLY A 307 -7.64 14.60 -15.16
C GLY A 307 -6.30 15.13 -14.64
N GLN A 308 -6.05 15.17 -13.33
CA GLN A 308 -4.85 15.73 -12.74
C GLN A 308 -4.13 14.75 -11.81
N LEU A 309 -2.93 14.35 -12.21
CA LEU A 309 -2.00 13.65 -11.31
C LEU A 309 -1.54 14.63 -10.21
N ARG A 310 -1.62 14.21 -8.96
CA ARG A 310 -1.18 15.00 -7.82
C ARG A 310 0.00 14.30 -7.15
N LEU A 311 0.98 15.09 -6.78
CA LEU A 311 2.18 14.65 -6.09
C LEU A 311 2.39 15.55 -4.86
N SER A 312 2.52 14.95 -3.70
CA SER A 312 2.91 15.64 -2.47
C SER A 312 4.14 14.97 -1.87
N LEU A 313 5.13 15.78 -1.47
CA LEU A 313 6.35 15.33 -0.82
C LEU A 313 6.43 15.98 0.55
N PHE A 314 6.62 15.17 1.58
CA PHE A 314 6.76 15.62 2.96
C PHE A 314 8.16 15.26 3.44
N GLU A 315 8.96 16.27 3.77
CA GLU A 315 10.26 16.03 4.38
C GLU A 315 10.10 15.22 5.68
N ALA A 316 10.83 14.12 5.79
CA ALA A 316 10.65 13.13 6.83
C ALA A 316 12.00 12.69 7.40
N VAL A 317 12.65 13.61 8.11
CA VAL A 317 13.92 13.34 8.79
C VAL A 317 13.63 12.71 10.16
N ASN A 318 14.17 11.50 10.39
CA ASN A 318 13.96 10.75 11.65
C ASN A 318 12.48 10.71 12.08
N MET A 319 11.56 10.56 11.12
CA MET A 319 10.13 10.49 11.41
C MET A 319 9.82 9.30 12.32
N LYS A 320 8.77 9.40 13.11
CA LYS A 320 8.29 8.30 13.95
C LYS A 320 7.40 7.32 13.19
N GLY A 321 6.76 7.78 12.13
CA GLY A 321 5.99 6.89 11.27
C GLY A 321 5.17 7.60 10.21
N PHE A 322 4.61 6.77 9.30
CA PHE A 322 3.64 7.21 8.30
C PHE A 322 2.70 6.07 7.93
N GLY A 323 1.56 6.40 7.37
CA GLY A 323 0.61 5.39 6.91
C GLY A 323 -0.58 5.96 6.17
N LEU A 324 -1.36 5.08 5.58
CA LEU A 324 -2.67 5.42 5.02
C LEU A 324 -3.74 5.03 6.02
N ALA A 325 -4.54 6.01 6.40
CA ALA A 325 -5.58 5.86 7.41
C ALA A 325 -6.95 5.67 6.76
N GLU A 326 -7.76 4.84 7.37
CA GLU A 326 -9.22 4.82 7.20
C GLU A 326 -9.81 5.12 8.57
N ARG A 327 -10.32 6.34 8.74
CA ARG A 327 -10.82 6.81 10.04
C ARG A 327 -12.34 6.77 10.14
N ASP A 328 -13.01 6.84 8.99
CA ASP A 328 -14.45 6.72 8.96
C ASP A 328 -14.86 5.26 9.15
N ARG A 329 -15.70 5.04 10.15
CA ARG A 329 -16.18 3.71 10.55
C ARG A 329 -17.70 3.60 10.56
N ASP A 330 -18.42 4.70 10.25
CA ASP A 330 -19.86 4.64 10.20
C ASP A 330 -20.33 4.05 8.86
N PHE A 331 -21.02 2.91 8.92
CA PHE A 331 -21.61 2.28 7.72
C PHE A 331 -22.44 3.26 6.87
N LYS A 332 -23.12 4.24 7.51
CA LYS A 332 -23.95 5.22 6.82
C LYS A 332 -23.17 6.12 5.85
N ASN A 333 -21.86 6.26 6.06
CA ASN A 333 -21.02 7.06 5.17
C ASN A 333 -20.65 6.31 3.91
N PHE A 334 -20.78 4.98 3.89
CA PHE A 334 -20.47 4.14 2.73
C PHE A 334 -21.68 3.46 2.11
N GLU A 335 -22.59 2.94 2.94
CA GLU A 335 -23.78 2.18 2.55
C GLU A 335 -23.52 1.00 1.61
N ASP A 336 -22.31 0.40 1.68
CA ASP A 336 -21.87 -0.69 0.82
C ASP A 336 -21.75 -1.99 1.62
N LEU A 337 -22.66 -2.94 1.35
CA LEU A 337 -22.68 -4.26 1.97
C LEU A 337 -21.76 -5.28 1.28
N GLU A 338 -21.24 -4.99 0.09
CA GLU A 338 -20.36 -5.88 -0.65
C GLU A 338 -18.90 -5.55 -0.38
N ALA A 339 -18.48 -4.31 -0.61
CA ALA A 339 -17.10 -3.87 -0.40
C ALA A 339 -16.74 -3.63 1.07
N ASN A 340 -17.76 -3.29 1.91
CA ASN A 340 -17.58 -3.07 3.35
C ASN A 340 -16.45 -2.07 3.67
N TYR A 341 -16.39 -0.93 3.00
CA TYR A 341 -15.34 0.07 3.14
C TYR A 341 -15.12 0.52 4.58
N HIS A 342 -16.17 0.68 5.39
CA HIS A 342 -16.11 1.01 6.81
C HIS A 342 -15.30 0.00 7.66
N ARG A 343 -14.98 -1.19 7.10
CA ARG A 343 -14.22 -2.26 7.75
C ARG A 343 -12.81 -2.45 7.17
N ARG A 344 -12.33 -1.49 6.35
CA ARG A 344 -10.98 -1.54 5.79
C ARG A 344 -9.96 -1.09 6.84
N PRO A 345 -8.84 -1.79 7.08
CA PRO A 345 -7.87 -1.39 8.08
C PRO A 345 -7.05 -0.18 7.64
N ALA A 346 -6.69 0.67 8.57
CA ALA A 346 -5.57 1.58 8.40
C ALA A 346 -4.25 0.80 8.38
N VAL A 347 -3.21 1.37 7.78
CA VAL A 347 -1.86 0.80 7.80
C VAL A 347 -0.88 1.84 8.32
N TRP A 348 0.01 1.43 9.22
CA TRP A 348 1.03 2.27 9.83
C TRP A 348 2.40 1.64 9.75
N VAL A 349 3.39 2.42 9.33
CA VAL A 349 4.82 2.08 9.33
C VAL A 349 5.50 2.78 10.49
N GLU A 350 6.12 2.00 11.35
CA GLU A 350 7.03 2.50 12.37
C GLU A 350 8.47 2.19 11.95
N PRO A 351 9.26 3.20 11.55
CA PRO A 351 10.65 3.03 11.18
C PRO A 351 11.50 2.49 12.34
N LEU A 352 12.42 1.59 12.02
CA LEU A 352 13.43 1.10 12.98
C LEU A 352 14.82 1.50 12.52
N THR A 353 15.18 1.26 11.26
CA THR A 353 16.46 1.67 10.65
C THR A 353 16.26 2.01 9.16
N GLY A 354 17.10 2.88 8.61
CA GLY A 354 17.10 3.18 7.16
C GLY A 354 16.12 4.27 6.74
N PHE A 355 15.60 5.06 7.70
CA PHE A 355 14.65 6.14 7.48
C PHE A 355 15.15 7.49 8.06
N GLU A 356 16.47 7.65 8.13
CA GLU A 356 17.09 8.81 8.79
C GLU A 356 16.87 10.11 8.01
N ALA A 357 16.91 10.04 6.68
CA ALA A 357 16.69 11.21 5.81
C ALA A 357 15.99 10.80 4.51
N GLY A 358 14.92 11.50 4.18
CA GLY A 358 14.13 11.25 2.99
C GLY A 358 12.81 12.00 3.01
N ASN A 359 11.88 11.55 2.17
CA ASN A 359 10.56 12.13 2.06
C ASN A 359 9.49 11.03 2.12
N VAL A 360 8.38 11.30 2.77
CA VAL A 360 7.13 10.56 2.50
C VAL A 360 6.51 11.15 1.24
N THR A 361 6.25 10.30 0.28
CA THR A 361 5.69 10.68 -1.03
C THR A 361 4.27 10.13 -1.14
N LEU A 362 3.33 11.01 -1.53
CA LEU A 362 1.95 10.66 -1.86
C LEU A 362 1.70 10.95 -3.33
N VAL A 363 1.20 9.96 -4.05
CA VAL A 363 0.78 10.06 -5.46
C VAL A 363 -0.71 9.78 -5.52
N GLU A 364 -1.48 10.72 -6.07
CA GLU A 364 -2.93 10.60 -6.27
C GLU A 364 -3.19 10.64 -7.79
N ILE A 365 -3.54 9.47 -8.35
CA ILE A 365 -3.77 9.28 -9.79
C ILE A 365 -5.26 9.51 -10.06
N PRO A 366 -5.65 10.31 -11.06
CA PRO A 366 -7.06 10.51 -11.35
C PRO A 366 -7.72 9.22 -11.85
N THR A 367 -8.85 8.85 -11.24
CA THR A 367 -9.63 7.69 -11.67
C THR A 367 -11.11 8.02 -11.85
N GLY A 368 -11.76 7.35 -12.79
CA GLY A 368 -13.20 7.42 -13.02
C GLY A 368 -14.00 6.32 -12.32
N GLU A 369 -13.34 5.37 -11.67
CA GLU A 369 -13.98 4.18 -11.10
C GLU A 369 -13.23 3.64 -9.88
N GLU A 370 -13.91 2.86 -9.04
CA GLU A 370 -13.39 2.31 -7.78
C GLU A 370 -12.46 1.10 -7.95
N THR A 371 -12.37 0.51 -9.13
CA THR A 371 -11.61 -0.72 -9.36
C THR A 371 -10.10 -0.49 -9.48
N TRP A 372 -9.66 0.76 -9.51
CA TRP A 372 -8.26 1.14 -9.66
C TRP A 372 -7.67 1.61 -8.34
N ASP A 373 -6.60 0.96 -7.89
CA ASP A 373 -5.75 1.45 -6.80
C ASP A 373 -5.04 2.74 -7.28
N ASN A 374 -5.67 3.89 -7.07
CA ASN A 374 -5.23 5.18 -7.58
C ASN A 374 -4.39 6.01 -6.58
N ILE A 375 -4.15 5.48 -5.40
CA ILE A 375 -3.36 6.12 -4.35
C ILE A 375 -2.10 5.31 -4.13
N VAL A 376 -0.92 5.97 -4.17
CA VAL A 376 0.35 5.35 -3.82
C VAL A 376 1.06 6.21 -2.77
N ALA A 377 1.47 5.61 -1.66
CA ALA A 377 2.27 6.28 -0.64
C ALA A 377 3.51 5.45 -0.31
N PHE A 378 4.67 6.09 -0.15
CA PHE A 378 5.93 5.42 0.16
C PHE A 378 6.95 6.38 0.78
N TYR A 379 7.96 5.81 1.45
CA TYR A 379 9.13 6.57 1.87
C TYR A 379 10.21 6.52 0.80
N GLN A 380 10.66 7.68 0.36
CA GLN A 380 11.77 7.83 -0.59
C GLN A 380 13.05 8.21 0.17
N PRO A 381 14.07 7.35 0.21
CA PRO A 381 15.33 7.65 0.89
C PRO A 381 16.10 8.75 0.16
N ALA A 382 16.79 9.60 0.92
CA ALA A 382 17.64 10.65 0.35
C ALA A 382 18.88 10.09 -0.37
N ILE A 383 19.35 8.90 0.05
CA ILE A 383 20.53 8.24 -0.53
C ILE A 383 20.06 6.99 -1.28
N MET A 384 20.35 6.98 -2.59
CA MET A 384 20.02 5.84 -3.45
C MET A 384 21.10 4.76 -3.31
N PRO A 385 20.73 3.47 -3.23
CA PRO A 385 21.68 2.37 -3.25
C PRO A 385 22.35 2.21 -4.62
N THR A 386 23.39 1.40 -4.66
CA THR A 386 24.05 0.92 -5.89
C THR A 386 24.27 -0.58 -5.79
N ALA A 387 24.87 -1.21 -6.82
CA ALA A 387 25.24 -2.62 -6.75
C ALA A 387 26.30 -2.91 -5.67
N ASP A 388 27.21 -1.94 -5.40
CA ASP A 388 28.27 -2.07 -4.40
C ASP A 388 27.91 -1.53 -3.01
N LYS A 389 26.89 -0.66 -2.95
CA LYS A 389 26.47 -0.01 -1.72
C LYS A 389 24.96 -0.19 -1.54
N PRO A 390 24.55 -1.31 -0.94
CA PRO A 390 23.13 -1.58 -0.70
C PRO A 390 22.53 -0.61 0.33
N LEU A 391 21.22 -0.48 0.29
CA LEU A 391 20.43 0.17 1.32
C LEU A 391 19.81 -0.88 2.22
N SER A 392 20.13 -0.84 3.51
CA SER A 392 19.48 -1.65 4.53
C SER A 392 18.42 -0.85 5.24
N PHE A 393 17.27 -1.47 5.52
CA PHE A 393 16.20 -0.89 6.29
C PHE A 393 15.46 -1.94 7.11
N SER A 394 14.81 -1.48 8.16
CA SER A 394 13.84 -2.28 8.90
C SER A 394 12.73 -1.40 9.44
N TYR A 395 11.53 -1.97 9.53
CA TYR A 395 10.35 -1.29 10.07
C TYR A 395 9.35 -2.29 10.62
N ARG A 396 8.45 -1.81 11.49
CA ARG A 396 7.25 -2.50 11.90
C ARG A 396 6.08 -1.97 11.07
N LEU A 397 5.39 -2.85 10.40
CA LEU A 397 4.18 -2.59 9.63
C LEU A 397 2.98 -3.10 10.43
N GLN A 398 1.95 -2.28 10.57
CA GLN A 398 0.77 -2.60 11.37
C GLN A 398 -0.48 -2.38 10.53
N TRP A 399 -1.35 -3.40 10.48
CA TRP A 399 -2.75 -3.25 10.06
C TRP A 399 -3.57 -3.10 11.32
N LEU A 400 -4.30 -2.00 11.44
CA LEU A 400 -4.96 -1.62 12.69
C LEU A 400 -6.24 -0.83 12.40
N ASP A 401 -7.02 -0.59 13.44
CA ASP A 401 -8.21 0.26 13.33
C ASP A 401 -7.80 1.72 13.04
N GLN A 402 -7.00 2.31 13.91
CA GLN A 402 -6.50 3.68 13.77
C GLN A 402 -5.13 3.83 14.42
N HIS A 403 -4.28 4.70 13.84
CA HIS A 403 -3.12 5.22 14.54
C HIS A 403 -3.49 6.52 15.23
N GLU A 404 -3.30 6.58 16.56
CA GLU A 404 -3.75 7.69 17.39
C GLU A 404 -2.67 8.76 17.55
N PRO A 405 -3.01 10.05 17.38
CA PRO A 405 -2.06 11.16 17.58
C PRO A 405 -1.86 11.53 19.06
N GLY A 406 -1.98 10.57 19.95
CA GLY A 406 -1.85 10.78 21.40
C GLY A 406 -2.95 11.69 21.94
N LYS A 407 -2.56 12.81 22.57
CA LYS A 407 -3.51 13.75 23.21
C LYS A 407 -4.02 14.85 22.28
N LEU A 408 -3.55 14.91 21.05
CA LEU A 408 -3.97 15.94 20.10
C LEU A 408 -5.42 15.73 19.67
N ALA A 409 -6.10 16.82 19.35
CA ALA A 409 -7.39 16.76 18.69
C ALA A 409 -7.21 16.21 17.26
N LYS A 410 -7.91 15.12 16.94
CA LYS A 410 -7.87 14.46 15.62
C LYS A 410 -8.71 15.24 14.62
N VAL A 411 -8.28 15.33 13.37
CA VAL A 411 -9.16 15.69 12.26
C VAL A 411 -10.15 14.55 12.06
N LEU A 412 -11.43 14.83 12.21
CA LEU A 412 -12.50 13.84 12.01
C LEU A 412 -13.04 13.91 10.57
N HIS A 413 -13.29 15.12 10.09
CA HIS A 413 -13.90 15.36 8.79
C HIS A 413 -13.29 16.55 8.08
N THR A 414 -13.21 16.46 6.76
CA THR A 414 -12.84 17.57 5.87
C THR A 414 -13.92 17.72 4.80
N ARG A 415 -14.59 18.87 4.78
CA ARG A 415 -15.59 19.17 3.75
C ARG A 415 -15.25 20.46 3.03
N ARG A 416 -15.55 20.51 1.74
CA ARG A 416 -15.39 21.70 0.93
C ARG A 416 -16.65 22.00 0.12
N GLY A 417 -16.85 23.27 -0.16
CA GLY A 417 -17.95 23.72 -0.98
C GLY A 417 -17.65 25.07 -1.63
N PHE A 418 -18.63 25.57 -2.36
CA PHE A 418 -18.62 26.92 -2.92
C PHE A 418 -19.65 27.78 -2.21
N VAL A 419 -19.34 29.04 -2.05
CA VAL A 419 -20.29 30.00 -1.55
C VAL A 419 -21.37 30.25 -2.61
N MET A 420 -22.63 30.22 -2.20
CA MET A 420 -23.73 30.48 -3.13
C MET A 420 -23.58 31.85 -3.81
N LYS A 421 -23.62 31.92 -5.13
CA LYS A 421 -23.46 33.12 -5.96
C LYS A 421 -22.07 33.78 -5.90
N SER A 422 -21.06 33.02 -5.52
CA SER A 422 -19.66 33.45 -5.51
C SER A 422 -18.78 32.26 -5.93
N ASP A 423 -17.59 32.56 -6.47
CA ASP A 423 -16.57 31.53 -6.77
C ASP A 423 -15.66 31.28 -5.56
N ASP A 424 -16.02 31.81 -4.38
CA ASP A 424 -15.25 31.62 -3.17
C ASP A 424 -15.34 30.16 -2.68
N HIS A 425 -14.22 29.65 -2.21
CA HIS A 425 -14.12 28.31 -1.68
C HIS A 425 -14.35 28.29 -0.16
N GLU A 426 -15.21 27.41 0.30
CA GLU A 426 -15.44 27.16 1.72
C GLU A 426 -14.83 25.83 2.13
N TYR A 427 -14.21 25.82 3.32
CA TYR A 427 -13.69 24.63 3.96
C TYR A 427 -14.19 24.50 5.38
N VAL A 428 -14.55 23.29 5.73
CA VAL A 428 -14.98 22.91 7.08
C VAL A 428 -14.12 21.73 7.53
N ILE A 429 -13.44 21.90 8.66
CA ILE A 429 -12.64 20.85 9.28
C ILE A 429 -13.21 20.58 10.67
N ASP A 430 -13.68 19.38 10.90
CA ASP A 430 -14.10 18.94 12.22
C ASP A 430 -12.94 18.27 12.95
N PHE A 431 -12.66 18.73 14.15
CA PHE A 431 -11.66 18.17 15.06
C PHE A 431 -12.35 17.52 16.24
N SER A 432 -11.82 16.41 16.74
CA SER A 432 -12.20 15.86 18.04
C SER A 432 -11.85 16.84 19.16
N LYS A 433 -12.35 16.56 20.37
CA LYS A 433 -12.00 17.39 21.54
C LYS A 433 -10.49 17.39 21.82
N GLY A 434 -9.85 16.22 21.77
CA GLY A 434 -8.48 16.03 22.23
C GLY A 434 -8.33 16.22 23.75
N GLU A 435 -7.12 16.03 24.24
CA GLU A 435 -6.77 16.23 25.65
C GLU A 435 -5.58 17.20 25.84
N ALA A 436 -4.95 17.62 24.73
CA ALA A 436 -3.74 18.43 24.77
C ALA A 436 -3.94 19.83 25.39
N GLN A 437 -5.17 20.36 25.34
CA GLN A 437 -5.55 21.64 25.95
C GLN A 437 -5.75 21.57 27.47
N GLY A 438 -5.90 20.37 28.05
CA GLY A 438 -6.28 20.19 29.47
C GLY A 438 -7.71 20.66 29.75
N GLU A 439 -8.02 20.95 31.02
CA GLU A 439 -9.30 21.50 31.42
C GLU A 439 -9.41 22.98 31.03
N LYS A 440 -10.54 23.36 30.45
CA LYS A 440 -10.85 24.72 30.00
C LYS A 440 -12.24 25.16 30.40
N PRO A 441 -12.49 26.47 30.56
CA PRO A 441 -13.84 27.01 30.74
C PRO A 441 -14.79 26.56 29.63
N ALA A 442 -16.09 26.50 29.93
CA ALA A 442 -17.10 25.99 29.00
C ALA A 442 -17.24 26.83 27.71
N ASP A 443 -16.93 28.11 27.78
CA ASP A 443 -16.95 29.08 26.69
C ASP A 443 -15.60 29.26 25.98
N TRP A 444 -14.56 28.59 26.43
CA TRP A 444 -13.26 28.65 25.81
C TRP A 444 -13.30 28.04 24.40
N LEU A 445 -12.60 28.70 23.47
CA LEU A 445 -12.38 28.25 22.10
C LEU A 445 -10.88 28.28 21.79
N PRO A 446 -10.38 27.27 21.04
CA PRO A 446 -9.01 27.34 20.52
C PRO A 446 -8.90 28.40 19.43
N GLU A 447 -7.67 28.77 19.08
CA GLU A 447 -7.36 29.57 17.90
C GLU A 447 -7.19 28.69 16.66
N VAL A 448 -7.70 29.15 15.51
CA VAL A 448 -7.44 28.53 14.21
C VAL A 448 -6.18 29.15 13.61
N ALA A 449 -5.16 28.35 13.39
CA ALA A 449 -3.93 28.76 12.71
C ALA A 449 -3.96 28.22 11.26
N LEU A 450 -4.61 28.96 10.38
CA LEU A 450 -4.63 28.66 8.93
C LEU A 450 -3.45 29.36 8.26
N LYS A 451 -2.73 28.62 7.40
CA LYS A 451 -1.62 29.14 6.60
C LYS A 451 -1.77 28.65 5.15
N ILE A 452 -1.66 29.56 4.22
CA ILE A 452 -1.47 29.27 2.79
C ILE A 452 0.04 29.20 2.57
N ALA A 453 0.55 28.00 2.31
CA ALA A 453 1.99 27.75 2.16
C ALA A 453 2.46 28.02 0.72
N THR A 454 1.60 27.73 -0.26
CA THR A 454 1.89 27.93 -1.70
C THR A 454 0.66 28.41 -2.40
N GLY A 455 0.85 29.30 -3.40
CA GLY A 455 -0.20 29.89 -4.20
C GLY A 455 -0.77 31.19 -3.60
N ASP A 456 -1.63 31.85 -4.37
CA ASP A 456 -2.26 33.10 -3.97
C ASP A 456 -3.74 32.82 -3.62
N ALA A 457 -4.13 33.16 -2.40
CA ALA A 457 -5.53 33.23 -2.01
C ALA A 457 -5.70 34.23 -0.87
N LYS A 458 -6.87 34.88 -0.79
CA LYS A 458 -7.23 35.79 0.30
C LYS A 458 -8.16 35.06 1.27
N ILE A 459 -7.80 35.06 2.54
CA ILE A 459 -8.68 34.58 3.60
C ILE A 459 -9.76 35.64 3.83
N LEU A 460 -11.01 35.32 3.50
CA LEU A 460 -12.14 36.21 3.67
C LEU A 460 -12.81 36.07 5.03
N ASP A 461 -12.85 34.84 5.58
CA ASP A 461 -13.36 34.51 6.89
C ASP A 461 -12.59 33.35 7.47
N GLN A 462 -12.40 33.34 8.78
CA GLN A 462 -11.77 32.27 9.54
C GLN A 462 -12.30 32.28 10.96
N ARG A 463 -12.83 31.13 11.39
CA ARG A 463 -13.42 31.02 12.73
C ARG A 463 -13.39 29.59 13.23
N VAL A 464 -13.50 29.44 14.56
CA VAL A 464 -13.71 28.16 15.22
C VAL A 464 -15.04 28.18 15.97
N MET A 465 -15.71 27.06 15.98
CA MET A 465 -16.96 26.86 16.73
C MET A 465 -16.87 25.56 17.52
N LYS A 466 -17.55 25.52 18.67
CA LYS A 466 -17.74 24.27 19.40
C LYS A 466 -18.73 23.39 18.62
N ASN A 467 -18.30 22.21 18.25
CA ASN A 467 -19.19 21.23 17.64
C ASN A 467 -19.89 20.44 18.77
N LYS A 468 -21.15 20.74 19.02
CA LYS A 468 -21.93 20.10 20.10
C LYS A 468 -22.27 18.63 19.81
N GLU A 469 -22.31 18.26 18.53
CA GLU A 469 -22.65 16.90 18.10
C GLU A 469 -21.48 15.93 18.36
N THR A 470 -20.24 16.38 18.06
CA THR A 470 -19.04 15.57 18.26
C THR A 470 -18.34 15.82 19.59
N GLY A 471 -18.73 16.88 20.31
CA GLY A 471 -18.05 17.36 21.51
C GLY A 471 -16.70 18.04 21.24
N GLY A 472 -16.31 18.17 19.99
CA GLY A 472 -15.04 18.74 19.53
C GLY A 472 -15.17 20.18 18.99
N TRP A 473 -14.39 20.47 17.95
CA TRP A 473 -14.25 21.78 17.38
C TRP A 473 -14.48 21.75 15.87
N ARG A 474 -15.09 22.79 15.30
CA ARG A 474 -15.20 23.00 13.86
C ARG A 474 -14.44 24.25 13.48
N ALA A 475 -13.36 24.08 12.72
CA ALA A 475 -12.72 25.18 12.00
C ALA A 475 -13.45 25.40 10.68
N PHE A 476 -13.72 26.66 10.38
CA PHE A 476 -14.31 27.12 9.12
C PHE A 476 -13.44 28.21 8.53
N PHE A 477 -13.20 28.15 7.25
CA PHE A 477 -12.58 29.27 6.54
C PHE A 477 -13.08 29.39 5.11
N LYS A 478 -13.04 30.62 4.63
CA LYS A 478 -13.49 31.01 3.29
C LYS A 478 -12.35 31.69 2.55
N LEU A 479 -12.12 31.28 1.32
CA LEU A 479 -11.04 31.76 0.47
C LEU A 479 -11.56 32.36 -0.83
N ASP A 480 -11.07 33.55 -1.17
CA ASP A 480 -11.10 34.10 -2.52
C ASP A 480 -9.83 33.63 -3.22
N VAL A 481 -9.98 32.83 -4.29
CA VAL A 481 -8.87 32.26 -5.05
C VAL A 481 -8.85 32.88 -6.43
N PRO A 482 -7.86 33.74 -6.77
CA PRO A 482 -7.74 34.35 -8.07
C PRO A 482 -7.74 33.32 -9.21
N GLU A 483 -8.34 33.66 -10.37
CA GLU A 483 -8.41 32.77 -11.55
C GLU A 483 -7.04 32.26 -12.02
N LYS A 484 -5.98 33.05 -11.86
CA LYS A 484 -4.60 32.67 -12.22
C LYS A 484 -3.98 31.60 -11.28
N THR A 485 -4.59 31.36 -10.11
CA THR A 485 -4.10 30.40 -9.14
C THR A 485 -4.59 29.01 -9.50
N ASN A 486 -3.66 28.10 -9.81
CA ASN A 486 -3.95 26.71 -10.17
C ASN A 486 -3.63 25.73 -9.04
N LEU A 487 -2.92 26.17 -8.02
CA LEU A 487 -2.46 25.35 -6.90
C LEU A 487 -2.47 26.16 -5.60
N LEU A 488 -3.05 25.59 -4.55
CA LEU A 488 -2.88 26.04 -3.17
C LEU A 488 -2.40 24.87 -2.32
N GLU A 489 -1.37 25.12 -1.50
CA GLU A 489 -0.99 24.25 -0.39
C GLU A 489 -1.38 24.97 0.91
N MET A 490 -2.20 24.32 1.69
CA MET A 490 -2.76 24.89 2.92
C MET A 490 -2.46 24.00 4.11
N ASN A 491 -2.30 24.61 5.27
CA ASN A 491 -2.33 23.87 6.53
C ASN A 491 -3.15 24.61 7.59
N CYS A 492 -3.77 23.82 8.48
CA CYS A 492 -4.60 24.32 9.57
C CYS A 492 -4.34 23.53 10.83
N GLU A 493 -4.18 24.24 11.94
CA GLU A 493 -4.01 23.68 13.28
C GLU A 493 -4.90 24.42 14.26
N LEU A 494 -5.28 23.74 15.34
CA LEU A 494 -5.86 24.39 16.51
C LEU A 494 -4.76 24.67 17.53
N LYS A 495 -4.81 25.85 18.13
CA LYS A 495 -3.85 26.30 19.15
C LYS A 495 -4.52 26.76 20.43
N ASP A 496 -3.83 26.51 21.53
CA ASP A 496 -4.05 27.17 22.82
C ASP A 496 -2.89 28.13 23.04
N LYS A 497 -3.06 29.39 22.68
CA LYS A 497 -1.96 30.38 22.56
C LYS A 497 -0.89 29.88 21.58
N ASP A 498 0.35 29.69 22.05
CA ASP A 498 1.46 29.22 21.23
C ASP A 498 1.52 27.69 21.09
N LYS A 499 0.74 26.95 21.89
CA LYS A 499 0.77 25.49 21.93
C LYS A 499 -0.18 24.90 20.87
N VAL A 500 0.34 24.07 19.96
CA VAL A 500 -0.46 23.25 19.07
C VAL A 500 -1.19 22.17 19.86
N ILE A 501 -2.49 22.03 19.66
CA ILE A 501 -3.37 21.08 20.37
C ILE A 501 -4.14 20.13 19.43
N SER A 502 -3.89 20.19 18.15
CA SER A 502 -4.50 19.32 17.14
C SER A 502 -3.48 18.70 16.20
N GLU A 503 -3.90 17.72 15.45
CA GLU A 503 -3.22 17.34 14.21
C GLU A 503 -3.07 18.56 13.30
N ARG A 504 -2.04 18.54 12.45
CA ARG A 504 -1.87 19.50 11.35
C ARG A 504 -2.62 18.98 10.15
N TRP A 505 -3.79 19.52 9.88
CA TRP A 505 -4.48 19.31 8.62
C TRP A 505 -3.69 19.96 7.50
N MET A 506 -3.42 19.23 6.41
CA MET A 506 -2.77 19.71 5.21
C MET A 506 -3.62 19.37 4.00
N TYR A 507 -3.71 20.29 3.05
CA TYR A 507 -4.53 20.08 1.87
C TYR A 507 -3.92 20.75 0.64
N GLN A 508 -3.90 19.99 -0.46
CA GLN A 508 -3.55 20.53 -1.77
C GLN A 508 -4.85 20.72 -2.54
N TRP A 509 -5.15 21.97 -2.88
CA TRP A 509 -6.22 22.30 -3.79
C TRP A 509 -5.65 22.58 -5.18
N ARG A 510 -6.35 22.08 -6.22
CA ARG A 510 -6.06 22.38 -7.62
C ARG A 510 -7.35 22.77 -8.34
N ARG A 511 -7.19 23.68 -9.32
CA ARG A 511 -8.28 24.17 -10.15
C ARG A 511 -8.63 23.14 -11.22
#